data_4920bceeb79cdf2d46f247155b6d1907
#
_entry.id   4920bceeb79cdf2d46f247155b6d1907
#
_cell.length_a   1.000
_cell.length_b   1.000
_cell.length_c   1.000
_cell.angle_alpha   90.00
_cell.angle_beta   90.00
_cell.angle_gamma   90.00
#
_symmetry.space_group_name_H-M   'P 1'
#
loop_
_entity.id
_entity.type
_entity.pdbx_description
1 polymer ?
#
loop_
_entity_poly.entity_id
_entity_poly.type
_entity_poly.pdbx_seq_one_letter_code
_entity_poly.pdbx_strand_id
1 'polypeptide(L)'
;MPDSVLAGGVPSIPEFRPIQKTVFAERAQRLRDLAQGHAMQEYLLFASAVARAQAGELELFPDTPVPDRARLEHCQRNGLPPLSIDSPPHVGWQNGLQRLLDALNQEALPPQAAQIVTTLHDADAAALERDRANVLAGAYAEIDPGRAPFIGAALQVHWAKMALRLGKSGRSAGVEFGLCPVCGSPPVVSVIQTGGAKQGLRYLVCSLCASQWHVVRVKCTACASTKGVSYLFIEGGTDAVKAECCDECKTYLKILYLDKDNRMESTADDLATLALDMLVDEKGFRRVGPNLLLSPG
;
A
#
# COMPACT_ATOMS: atom_id res chain seq x y z
N MET A 1 -29.46 42.49 23.53
CA MET A 1 -28.30 41.91 22.86
C MET A 1 -28.50 40.40 22.80
N PRO A 2 -28.74 39.78 21.66
CA PRO A 2 -28.88 38.33 21.57
C PRO A 2 -27.50 37.68 21.49
N ASP A 3 -27.25 36.75 22.41
CA ASP A 3 -26.08 35.89 22.41
C ASP A 3 -26.02 35.03 21.15
N SER A 4 -25.03 35.30 20.30
CA SER A 4 -24.71 34.44 19.18
C SER A 4 -23.94 33.22 19.75
N VAL A 5 -24.65 32.14 19.99
CA VAL A 5 -24.08 30.83 20.25
C VAL A 5 -23.42 30.36 18.93
N LEU A 6 -22.10 30.42 18.89
CA LEU A 6 -21.30 29.78 17.83
C LEU A 6 -21.56 28.28 17.90
N ALA A 7 -22.35 27.78 16.97
CA ALA A 7 -22.50 26.33 16.75
C ALA A 7 -21.16 25.79 16.22
N GLY A 8 -20.25 25.46 17.12
CA GLY A 8 -19.04 24.71 16.83
C GLY A 8 -19.44 23.28 16.46
N GLY A 9 -19.72 23.04 15.16
CA GLY A 9 -19.93 21.69 14.67
C GLY A 9 -18.67 20.86 14.91
N VAL A 10 -18.81 19.70 15.57
CA VAL A 10 -17.73 18.74 15.73
C VAL A 10 -17.25 18.38 14.32
N PRO A 11 -15.97 18.60 13.98
CA PRO A 11 -15.47 18.26 12.64
C PRO A 11 -15.70 16.78 12.36
N SER A 12 -16.41 16.46 11.27
CA SER A 12 -16.64 15.08 10.87
C SER A 12 -15.30 14.44 10.49
N ILE A 13 -14.99 13.28 11.10
CA ILE A 13 -13.81 12.50 10.75
C ILE A 13 -13.98 11.96 9.33
N PRO A 14 -13.07 12.25 8.38
CA PRO A 14 -13.13 11.67 7.06
C PRO A 14 -12.90 10.15 7.15
N GLU A 15 -13.96 9.36 6.99
CA GLU A 15 -13.87 7.89 7.06
C GLU A 15 -13.00 7.29 5.94
N PHE A 16 -12.85 8.02 4.83
CA PHE A 16 -12.10 7.58 3.66
C PHE A 16 -11.32 8.75 3.04
N ARG A 17 -10.10 8.44 2.62
CA ARG A 17 -9.21 9.36 1.92
C ARG A 17 -8.77 8.68 0.61
N PRO A 18 -9.20 9.19 -0.56
CA PRO A 18 -8.77 8.63 -1.84
C PRO A 18 -7.27 8.84 -2.04
N ILE A 19 -6.68 7.98 -2.86
CA ILE A 19 -5.29 8.08 -3.29
C ILE A 19 -5.00 9.48 -3.88
N GLN A 20 -3.77 9.95 -3.68
CA GLN A 20 -3.26 11.18 -4.29
C GLN A 20 -2.44 10.87 -5.54
N LYS A 21 -2.49 11.74 -6.56
CA LYS A 21 -1.70 11.57 -7.79
C LYS A 21 -0.18 11.57 -7.55
N THR A 22 0.26 12.20 -6.48
CA THR A 22 1.68 12.36 -6.11
C THR A 22 2.27 11.16 -5.38
N VAL A 23 1.47 10.14 -5.03
CA VAL A 23 1.87 9.05 -4.13
C VAL A 23 3.17 8.36 -4.54
N PHE A 24 3.34 8.04 -5.81
CA PHE A 24 4.55 7.35 -6.27
C PHE A 24 5.75 8.29 -6.40
N ALA A 25 5.54 9.56 -6.72
CA ALA A 25 6.61 10.57 -6.74
C ALA A 25 7.13 10.86 -5.33
N GLU A 26 6.23 11.01 -4.36
CA GLU A 26 6.55 11.16 -2.94
C GLU A 26 7.29 9.94 -2.40
N ARG A 27 6.83 8.73 -2.75
CA ARG A 27 7.51 7.46 -2.42
C ARG A 27 8.93 7.41 -2.98
N ALA A 28 9.11 7.74 -4.26
CA ALA A 28 10.41 7.73 -4.90
C ALA A 28 11.40 8.68 -4.22
N GLN A 29 10.93 9.88 -3.86
CA GLN A 29 11.76 10.85 -3.14
C GLN A 29 12.10 10.35 -1.74
N ARG A 30 11.11 9.85 -0.98
CA ARG A 30 11.32 9.35 0.38
C ARG A 30 12.30 8.17 0.42
N LEU A 31 12.18 7.21 -0.50
CA LEU A 31 13.11 6.09 -0.63
C LEU A 31 14.55 6.54 -0.88
N ARG A 32 14.74 7.57 -1.71
CA ARG A 32 16.06 8.15 -1.97
C ARG A 32 16.65 8.82 -0.72
N ASP A 33 15.82 9.53 0.02
CA ASP A 33 16.25 10.19 1.25
C ASP A 33 16.63 9.17 2.33
N LEU A 34 15.83 8.11 2.47
CA LEU A 34 16.06 7.01 3.41
C LEU A 34 17.28 6.16 3.05
N ALA A 35 17.66 6.10 1.77
CA ALA A 35 18.81 5.33 1.31
C ALA A 35 20.15 5.85 1.84
N GLN A 36 20.25 7.14 2.21
CA GLN A 36 21.49 7.76 2.63
C GLN A 36 22.01 7.14 3.94
N GLY A 37 23.13 6.40 3.84
CA GLY A 37 23.74 5.72 4.98
C GLY A 37 22.97 4.53 5.56
N HIS A 38 21.94 4.07 4.84
CA HIS A 38 21.13 2.93 5.27
C HIS A 38 21.80 1.60 4.90
N ALA A 39 21.66 0.57 5.75
CA ALA A 39 22.21 -0.77 5.48
C ALA A 39 21.68 -1.39 4.17
N MET A 40 20.43 -1.06 3.78
CA MET A 40 19.81 -1.49 2.53
C MET A 40 19.88 -0.42 1.43
N GLN A 41 20.90 0.43 1.41
CA GLN A 41 20.98 1.58 0.50
C GLN A 41 20.72 1.22 -0.96
N GLU A 42 21.36 0.18 -1.47
CA GLU A 42 21.20 -0.24 -2.88
C GLU A 42 19.77 -0.65 -3.19
N TYR A 43 19.13 -1.38 -2.28
CA TYR A 43 17.74 -1.82 -2.47
C TYR A 43 16.76 -0.64 -2.40
N LEU A 44 16.96 0.31 -1.50
CA LEU A 44 16.13 1.51 -1.40
C LEU A 44 16.27 2.41 -2.63
N LEU A 45 17.48 2.52 -3.21
CA LEU A 45 17.71 3.22 -4.48
C LEU A 45 17.03 2.50 -5.66
N PHE A 46 17.12 1.17 -5.71
CA PHE A 46 16.38 0.37 -6.67
C PHE A 46 14.86 0.60 -6.54
N ALA A 47 14.31 0.48 -5.34
CA ALA A 47 12.89 0.72 -5.08
C ALA A 47 12.47 2.17 -5.42
N SER A 48 13.37 3.15 -5.22
CA SER A 48 13.15 4.54 -5.67
C SER A 48 13.05 4.64 -7.20
N ALA A 49 13.90 3.91 -7.96
CA ALA A 49 13.79 3.87 -9.42
C ALA A 49 12.46 3.26 -9.87
N VAL A 50 12.03 2.16 -9.25
CA VAL A 50 10.73 1.54 -9.51
C VAL A 50 9.59 2.53 -9.22
N ALA A 51 9.63 3.23 -8.09
CA ALA A 51 8.60 4.22 -7.75
C ALA A 51 8.57 5.42 -8.70
N ARG A 52 9.72 5.86 -9.26
CA ARG A 52 9.75 6.87 -10.33
C ARG A 52 9.09 6.37 -11.60
N ALA A 53 9.37 5.15 -12.01
CA ALA A 53 8.72 4.53 -13.16
C ALA A 53 7.20 4.42 -12.95
N GLN A 54 6.75 4.07 -11.72
CA GLN A 54 5.32 4.08 -11.35
C GLN A 54 4.71 5.49 -11.46
N ALA A 55 5.42 6.54 -11.04
CA ALA A 55 4.94 7.91 -11.13
C ALA A 55 4.74 8.34 -12.59
N GLY A 56 5.73 8.08 -13.45
CA GLY A 56 5.63 8.35 -14.89
C GLY A 56 4.50 7.57 -15.56
N GLU A 57 4.37 6.29 -15.23
CA GLU A 57 3.29 5.46 -15.76
C GLU A 57 1.91 5.92 -15.27
N LEU A 58 1.78 6.42 -14.05
CA LEU A 58 0.52 6.98 -13.55
C LEU A 58 0.05 8.20 -14.35
N GLU A 59 0.96 8.99 -14.89
CA GLU A 59 0.66 10.18 -15.71
C GLU A 59 0.32 9.83 -17.16
N LEU A 60 1.04 8.86 -17.75
CA LEU A 60 0.95 8.51 -19.16
C LEU A 60 -0.23 7.60 -19.51
N PHE A 61 -0.92 7.08 -18.53
CA PHE A 61 -1.84 5.98 -18.76
C PHE A 61 -3.16 6.44 -19.44
N PRO A 62 -3.55 5.80 -20.52
CA PRO A 62 -4.86 6.02 -21.14
C PRO A 62 -5.99 5.58 -20.19
N ASP A 63 -7.20 5.85 -20.55
CA ASP A 63 -8.41 5.53 -19.80
C ASP A 63 -8.49 4.06 -19.38
N THR A 64 -8.07 3.75 -18.14
CA THR A 64 -8.28 2.43 -17.56
C THR A 64 -9.76 2.24 -17.29
N PRO A 65 -10.39 1.17 -17.78
CA PRO A 65 -11.79 0.91 -17.51
C PRO A 65 -12.08 0.86 -16.01
N VAL A 66 -13.16 1.51 -15.58
CA VAL A 66 -13.68 1.43 -14.20
C VAL A 66 -15.08 0.84 -14.24
N PRO A 67 -15.55 0.23 -13.14
CA PRO A 67 -16.91 -0.26 -13.03
C PRO A 67 -17.93 0.82 -13.36
N ASP A 68 -18.99 0.46 -14.07
CA ASP A 68 -20.09 1.33 -14.36
C ASP A 68 -20.94 1.63 -13.10
N ARG A 69 -21.91 2.53 -13.25
CA ARG A 69 -22.77 2.94 -12.14
C ARG A 69 -23.54 1.78 -11.54
N ALA A 70 -24.06 0.86 -12.36
CA ALA A 70 -24.85 -0.26 -11.89
C ALA A 70 -24.00 -1.22 -11.04
N ARG A 71 -22.78 -1.49 -11.46
CA ARG A 71 -21.80 -2.28 -10.69
C ARG A 71 -21.42 -1.60 -9.38
N LEU A 72 -21.15 -0.28 -9.40
CA LEU A 72 -20.86 0.49 -8.18
C LEU A 72 -22.01 0.42 -7.17
N GLU A 73 -23.24 0.63 -7.60
CA GLU A 73 -24.44 0.53 -6.76
C GLU A 73 -24.64 -0.89 -6.22
N HIS A 74 -24.35 -1.93 -7.03
CA HIS A 74 -24.36 -3.31 -6.56
C HIS A 74 -23.34 -3.56 -5.47
N CYS A 75 -22.09 -3.12 -5.66
CA CYS A 75 -21.02 -3.26 -4.67
C CYS A 75 -21.37 -2.55 -3.37
N GLN A 76 -21.87 -1.32 -3.44
CA GLN A 76 -22.27 -0.54 -2.26
C GLN A 76 -23.37 -1.21 -1.46
N ARG A 77 -24.40 -1.78 -2.13
CA ARG A 77 -25.50 -2.49 -1.44
C ARG A 77 -25.07 -3.79 -0.77
N ASN A 78 -24.05 -4.44 -1.29
CA ASN A 78 -23.62 -5.76 -0.82
C ASN A 78 -22.32 -5.72 -0.01
N GLY A 79 -21.78 -4.54 0.30
CA GLY A 79 -20.51 -4.41 1.04
C GLY A 79 -19.30 -4.97 0.30
N LEU A 80 -19.30 -4.98 -1.03
CA LEU A 80 -18.24 -5.51 -1.87
C LEU A 80 -17.31 -4.38 -2.34
N PRO A 81 -15.97 -4.59 -2.39
CA PRO A 81 -15.07 -3.61 -2.93
C PRO A 81 -15.27 -3.46 -4.45
N PRO A 82 -15.46 -2.23 -4.98
CA PRO A 82 -15.74 -2.03 -6.41
C PRO A 82 -14.63 -2.49 -7.36
N LEU A 83 -13.39 -2.41 -6.92
CA LEU A 83 -12.20 -2.83 -7.67
C LEU A 83 -11.61 -4.12 -7.10
N SER A 84 -12.47 -5.07 -6.69
CA SER A 84 -12.06 -6.32 -6.05
C SER A 84 -10.93 -7.00 -6.81
N ILE A 85 -9.92 -7.46 -6.06
CA ILE A 85 -8.83 -8.29 -6.60
C ILE A 85 -9.32 -9.64 -7.16
N ASP A 86 -10.47 -10.10 -6.70
CA ASP A 86 -11.13 -11.34 -7.14
C ASP A 86 -11.99 -11.15 -8.41
N SER A 87 -12.08 -9.93 -8.93
CA SER A 87 -12.82 -9.66 -10.18
C SER A 87 -12.09 -10.23 -11.40
N PRO A 88 -12.83 -10.53 -12.52
CA PRO A 88 -12.23 -11.04 -13.75
C PRO A 88 -11.04 -10.20 -14.23
N PRO A 89 -10.18 -10.77 -15.10
CA PRO A 89 -8.88 -10.20 -15.40
C PRO A 89 -8.96 -8.71 -15.76
N HIS A 90 -8.18 -7.91 -15.05
CA HIS A 90 -8.05 -6.49 -15.32
C HIS A 90 -7.24 -6.30 -16.60
N VAL A 91 -7.93 -6.07 -17.70
CA VAL A 91 -7.32 -5.88 -19.02
C VAL A 91 -6.40 -4.65 -19.01
N GLY A 92 -5.20 -4.82 -19.55
CA GLY A 92 -4.27 -3.72 -19.77
C GLY A 92 -3.18 -3.51 -18.72
N TRP A 93 -3.17 -4.23 -17.59
CA TRP A 93 -2.08 -4.13 -16.60
C TRP A 93 -0.73 -4.58 -17.18
N GLN A 94 -0.73 -5.57 -18.08
CA GLN A 94 0.47 -6.06 -18.76
C GLN A 94 1.11 -4.97 -19.63
N ASN A 95 0.31 -4.17 -20.34
CA ASN A 95 0.82 -3.03 -21.09
C ASN A 95 1.44 -1.96 -20.14
N GLY A 96 0.88 -1.79 -18.95
CA GLY A 96 1.45 -0.95 -17.91
C GLY A 96 2.78 -1.51 -17.40
N LEU A 97 2.88 -2.83 -17.21
CA LEU A 97 4.14 -3.49 -16.87
C LEU A 97 5.20 -3.23 -17.94
N GLN A 98 4.89 -3.43 -19.24
CA GLN A 98 5.87 -3.21 -20.32
C GLN A 98 6.42 -1.78 -20.29
N ARG A 99 5.56 -0.76 -20.18
CA ARG A 99 6.03 0.64 -20.11
C ARG A 99 6.84 0.93 -18.84
N LEU A 100 6.50 0.31 -17.72
CA LEU A 100 7.28 0.41 -16.50
C LEU A 100 8.69 -0.20 -16.69
N LEU A 101 8.78 -1.38 -17.34
CA LEU A 101 10.05 -2.02 -17.66
C LEU A 101 10.87 -1.18 -18.67
N ASP A 102 10.23 -0.58 -19.69
CA ASP A 102 10.88 0.33 -20.63
C ASP A 102 11.48 1.56 -19.91
N ALA A 103 10.75 2.15 -18.98
CA ALA A 103 11.25 3.26 -18.16
C ALA A 103 12.45 2.82 -17.29
N LEU A 104 12.38 1.64 -16.70
CA LEU A 104 13.46 1.09 -15.88
C LEU A 104 14.71 0.74 -16.68
N ASN A 105 14.60 0.36 -17.96
CA ASN A 105 15.74 0.14 -18.86
C ASN A 105 16.57 1.41 -19.10
N GLN A 106 16.01 2.59 -18.82
CA GLN A 106 16.74 3.86 -18.91
C GLN A 106 17.46 4.24 -17.60
N GLU A 107 17.28 3.46 -16.54
CA GLU A 107 17.85 3.69 -15.22
C GLU A 107 19.12 2.84 -15.01
N ALA A 108 20.00 3.30 -14.13
CA ALA A 108 21.16 2.52 -13.69
C ALA A 108 20.71 1.49 -12.64
N LEU A 109 20.25 0.33 -13.10
CA LEU A 109 19.81 -0.76 -12.23
C LEU A 109 21.00 -1.66 -11.80
N PRO A 110 20.91 -2.31 -10.62
CA PRO A 110 21.78 -3.43 -10.29
C PRO A 110 21.71 -4.52 -11.38
N PRO A 111 22.84 -5.23 -11.70
CA PRO A 111 22.88 -6.20 -12.80
C PRO A 111 21.79 -7.28 -12.73
N GLN A 112 21.50 -7.80 -11.53
CA GLN A 112 20.44 -8.77 -11.33
C GLN A 112 19.04 -8.21 -11.65
N ALA A 113 18.76 -6.97 -11.23
CA ALA A 113 17.49 -6.32 -11.55
C ALA A 113 17.35 -6.06 -13.06
N ALA A 114 18.42 -5.63 -13.74
CA ALA A 114 18.42 -5.45 -15.19
C ALA A 114 18.15 -6.77 -15.95
N GLN A 115 18.72 -7.89 -15.47
CA GLN A 115 18.45 -9.20 -16.05
C GLN A 115 16.97 -9.60 -15.87
N ILE A 116 16.39 -9.35 -14.71
CA ILE A 116 14.97 -9.64 -14.47
C ILE A 116 14.07 -8.77 -15.33
N VAL A 117 14.38 -7.49 -15.52
CA VAL A 117 13.66 -6.59 -16.44
C VAL A 117 13.61 -7.19 -17.84
N THR A 118 14.75 -7.68 -18.35
CA THR A 118 14.83 -8.33 -19.67
C THR A 118 13.94 -9.59 -19.72
N THR A 119 14.02 -10.47 -18.72
CA THR A 119 13.23 -11.72 -18.71
C THR A 119 11.73 -11.46 -18.56
N LEU A 120 11.32 -10.40 -17.85
CA LEU A 120 9.92 -10.01 -17.74
C LEU A 120 9.39 -9.39 -19.03
N HIS A 121 10.24 -8.67 -19.76
CA HIS A 121 9.88 -8.07 -21.05
C HIS A 121 9.54 -9.14 -22.08
N ASP A 122 10.27 -10.26 -22.07
CA ASP A 122 10.11 -11.40 -22.98
C ASP A 122 9.09 -12.44 -22.48
N ALA A 123 8.50 -12.26 -21.30
CA ALA A 123 7.59 -13.22 -20.69
C ALA A 123 6.26 -13.31 -21.45
N ASP A 124 5.76 -14.54 -21.63
CA ASP A 124 4.44 -14.74 -22.23
C ASP A 124 3.29 -14.27 -21.31
N ALA A 125 2.16 -13.92 -21.92
CA ALA A 125 1.01 -13.37 -21.21
C ALA A 125 0.44 -14.33 -20.16
N ALA A 126 0.54 -15.64 -20.34
CA ALA A 126 0.02 -16.63 -19.39
C ALA A 126 0.95 -16.74 -18.17
N ALA A 127 2.27 -16.62 -18.35
CA ALA A 127 3.21 -16.56 -17.23
C ALA A 127 2.99 -15.31 -16.39
N LEU A 128 2.84 -14.14 -17.04
CA LEU A 128 2.55 -12.88 -16.34
C LEU A 128 1.23 -12.95 -15.58
N GLU A 129 0.22 -13.61 -16.13
CA GLU A 129 -1.08 -13.76 -15.47
C GLU A 129 -1.02 -14.68 -14.23
N ARG A 130 -0.20 -15.74 -14.26
CA ARG A 130 0.09 -16.57 -13.09
C ARG A 130 0.82 -15.76 -12.01
N ASP A 131 1.84 -14.98 -12.39
CA ASP A 131 2.56 -14.12 -11.45
C ASP A 131 1.62 -13.09 -10.80
N ARG A 132 0.74 -12.45 -11.58
CA ARG A 132 -0.30 -11.56 -11.07
C ARG A 132 -1.18 -12.25 -10.03
N ALA A 133 -1.69 -13.44 -10.38
CA ALA A 133 -2.57 -14.19 -9.50
C ALA A 133 -1.87 -14.54 -8.18
N ASN A 134 -0.62 -14.98 -8.24
CA ASN A 134 0.19 -15.34 -7.06
C ASN A 134 0.46 -14.10 -6.19
N VAL A 135 0.84 -12.95 -6.77
CA VAL A 135 1.05 -11.70 -6.01
C VAL A 135 -0.23 -11.26 -5.30
N LEU A 136 -1.37 -11.26 -5.99
CA LEU A 136 -2.64 -10.82 -5.41
C LEU A 136 -3.18 -11.80 -4.35
N ALA A 137 -2.90 -13.09 -4.49
CA ALA A 137 -3.24 -14.12 -3.51
C ALA A 137 -2.27 -14.17 -2.31
N GLY A 138 -1.12 -13.45 -2.37
CA GLY A 138 -0.06 -13.56 -1.37
C GLY A 138 0.71 -14.88 -1.42
N ALA A 139 0.64 -15.60 -2.55
CA ALA A 139 1.31 -16.88 -2.78
C ALA A 139 2.76 -16.65 -3.27
N TYR A 140 3.56 -15.95 -2.48
CA TYR A 140 4.91 -15.52 -2.88
C TYR A 140 5.90 -16.67 -3.06
N ALA A 141 5.66 -17.82 -2.44
CA ALA A 141 6.48 -19.02 -2.66
C ALA A 141 6.36 -19.58 -4.10
N GLU A 142 5.30 -19.19 -4.83
CA GLU A 142 4.99 -19.66 -6.18
C GLU A 142 5.48 -18.69 -7.28
N ILE A 143 6.20 -17.64 -6.89
CA ILE A 143 6.74 -16.65 -7.84
C ILE A 143 8.24 -16.45 -7.58
N ASP A 144 8.99 -16.22 -8.66
CA ASP A 144 10.40 -15.80 -8.56
C ASP A 144 10.50 -14.52 -7.71
N PRO A 145 11.25 -14.53 -6.59
CA PRO A 145 11.39 -13.38 -5.72
C PRO A 145 11.86 -12.10 -6.42
N GLY A 146 12.70 -12.25 -7.45
CA GLY A 146 13.17 -11.10 -8.23
C GLY A 146 12.08 -10.49 -9.11
N ARG A 147 11.07 -11.26 -9.53
CA ARG A 147 9.97 -10.78 -10.40
C ARG A 147 8.87 -10.08 -9.61
N ALA A 148 8.62 -10.53 -8.37
CA ALA A 148 7.50 -10.08 -7.55
C ALA A 148 7.43 -8.56 -7.36
N PRO A 149 8.52 -7.80 -7.09
CA PRO A 149 8.47 -6.34 -6.95
C PRO A 149 8.03 -5.61 -8.22
N PHE A 150 8.43 -6.07 -9.39
CA PHE A 150 8.04 -5.47 -10.67
C PHE A 150 6.56 -5.72 -11.00
N ILE A 151 6.11 -6.95 -10.82
CA ILE A 151 4.69 -7.30 -10.96
C ILE A 151 3.85 -6.52 -9.97
N GLY A 152 4.25 -6.50 -8.69
CA GLY A 152 3.59 -5.72 -7.65
C GLY A 152 3.50 -4.23 -7.97
N ALA A 153 4.60 -3.64 -8.49
CA ALA A 153 4.63 -2.24 -8.89
C ALA A 153 3.66 -1.93 -10.04
N ALA A 154 3.61 -2.78 -11.07
CA ALA A 154 2.68 -2.63 -12.19
C ALA A 154 1.22 -2.73 -11.74
N LEU A 155 0.92 -3.70 -10.85
CA LEU A 155 -0.42 -3.87 -10.28
C LEU A 155 -0.82 -2.66 -9.41
N GLN A 156 0.09 -2.11 -8.61
CA GLN A 156 -0.17 -0.89 -7.84
C GLN A 156 -0.58 0.28 -8.74
N VAL A 157 0.15 0.53 -9.83
CA VAL A 157 -0.21 1.60 -10.78
C VAL A 157 -1.58 1.34 -11.39
N HIS A 158 -1.87 0.13 -11.81
CA HIS A 158 -3.13 -0.24 -12.43
C HIS A 158 -4.32 0.03 -11.49
N TRP A 159 -4.25 -0.45 -10.25
CA TRP A 159 -5.30 -0.21 -9.24
C TRP A 159 -5.36 1.25 -8.78
N ALA A 160 -4.22 1.91 -8.64
CA ALA A 160 -4.15 3.33 -8.28
C ALA A 160 -4.92 4.22 -9.26
N LYS A 161 -4.80 3.94 -10.56
CA LYS A 161 -5.53 4.66 -11.61
C LYS A 161 -7.02 4.52 -11.53
N MET A 162 -7.48 3.26 -11.43
CA MET A 162 -8.90 3.00 -11.26
C MET A 162 -9.44 3.70 -10.00
N ALA A 163 -8.69 3.64 -8.89
CA ALA A 163 -9.05 4.30 -7.64
C ALA A 163 -9.07 5.83 -7.78
N LEU A 164 -8.12 6.43 -8.49
CA LEU A 164 -8.12 7.88 -8.80
C LEU A 164 -9.36 8.29 -9.61
N ARG A 165 -9.73 7.52 -10.62
CA ARG A 165 -10.93 7.81 -11.44
C ARG A 165 -12.22 7.72 -10.65
N LEU A 166 -12.35 6.76 -9.77
CA LEU A 166 -13.52 6.59 -8.91
C LEU A 166 -13.57 7.63 -7.78
N GLY A 167 -12.41 8.08 -7.30
CA GLY A 167 -12.35 9.04 -6.21
C GLY A 167 -13.13 8.57 -4.99
N LYS A 168 -13.94 9.45 -4.40
CA LYS A 168 -14.74 9.10 -3.21
C LYS A 168 -15.87 8.11 -3.50
N SER A 169 -16.35 8.02 -4.73
CA SER A 169 -17.42 7.09 -5.13
C SER A 169 -16.95 5.64 -5.26
N GLY A 170 -15.64 5.41 -5.34
CA GLY A 170 -15.02 4.09 -5.38
C GLY A 170 -14.98 3.35 -4.05
N ARG A 171 -15.58 3.90 -2.99
CA ARG A 171 -15.64 3.26 -1.68
C ARG A 171 -16.98 2.55 -1.49
N SER A 172 -16.96 1.32 -0.98
CA SER A 172 -18.13 0.65 -0.41
C SER A 172 -18.10 0.66 1.11
N ALA A 173 -19.24 0.93 1.73
CA ALA A 173 -19.44 0.69 3.16
C ALA A 173 -19.73 -0.81 3.38
N GLY A 174 -19.31 -1.35 4.53
CA GLY A 174 -19.62 -2.76 4.89
C GLY A 174 -18.65 -3.79 4.30
N VAL A 175 -17.57 -3.38 3.64
CA VAL A 175 -16.46 -4.28 3.32
C VAL A 175 -15.89 -4.86 4.61
N GLU A 176 -15.39 -6.09 4.56
CA GLU A 176 -14.82 -6.79 5.71
C GLU A 176 -13.81 -5.92 6.47
N PHE A 177 -13.91 -5.93 7.80
CA PHE A 177 -13.06 -5.13 8.66
C PHE A 177 -11.57 -5.43 8.39
N GLY A 178 -10.77 -4.36 8.29
CA GLY A 178 -9.34 -4.46 8.01
C GLY A 178 -8.98 -4.53 6.53
N LEU A 179 -9.93 -4.78 5.62
CA LEU A 179 -9.68 -4.77 4.18
C LEU A 179 -9.99 -3.41 3.54
N CYS A 180 -9.35 -3.15 2.40
CA CYS A 180 -9.52 -1.91 1.66
C CYS A 180 -10.96 -1.79 1.08
N PRO A 181 -11.70 -0.71 1.39
CA PRO A 181 -13.07 -0.53 0.90
C PRO A 181 -13.16 -0.28 -0.60
N VAL A 182 -12.03 -0.17 -1.30
CA VAL A 182 -11.94 0.07 -2.75
C VAL A 182 -11.61 -1.21 -3.51
N CYS A 183 -10.58 -1.95 -3.10
CA CYS A 183 -10.08 -3.12 -3.84
C CYS A 183 -10.07 -4.44 -3.04
N GLY A 184 -10.34 -4.42 -1.74
CA GLY A 184 -10.33 -5.61 -0.90
C GLY A 184 -8.95 -6.06 -0.43
N SER A 185 -7.86 -5.42 -0.87
CA SER A 185 -6.50 -5.80 -0.42
C SER A 185 -6.26 -5.42 1.04
N PRO A 186 -5.39 -6.17 1.75
CA PRO A 186 -4.98 -5.82 3.10
C PRO A 186 -4.13 -4.54 3.14
N PRO A 187 -4.00 -3.88 4.31
CA PRO A 187 -3.17 -2.70 4.46
C PRO A 187 -1.67 -3.03 4.48
N VAL A 188 -0.84 -2.14 3.93
CA VAL A 188 0.62 -2.21 4.09
C VAL A 188 1.06 -1.72 5.47
N VAL A 189 0.47 -0.64 5.96
CA VAL A 189 0.72 -0.03 7.27
C VAL A 189 -0.53 0.67 7.80
N SER A 190 -0.50 1.08 9.07
CA SER A 190 -1.39 2.11 9.58
C SER A 190 -0.61 3.41 9.84
N VAL A 191 -1.30 4.55 9.74
CA VAL A 191 -0.72 5.89 9.92
C VAL A 191 -1.50 6.64 10.98
N ILE A 192 -0.79 7.19 11.98
CA ILE A 192 -1.36 8.13 12.95
C ILE A 192 -1.16 9.54 12.43
N GLN A 193 -2.25 10.22 12.15
CA GLN A 193 -2.25 11.57 11.60
C GLN A 193 -1.83 12.60 12.64
N THR A 194 -1.21 13.68 12.15
CA THR A 194 -0.85 14.86 12.96
C THR A 194 -1.59 16.09 12.48
N GLY A 195 -1.72 17.09 13.37
CA GLY A 195 -2.21 18.43 13.06
C GLY A 195 -3.73 18.61 13.09
N GLY A 196 -4.18 19.64 13.80
CA GLY A 196 -5.56 20.11 13.86
C GLY A 196 -6.58 19.05 14.23
N ALA A 197 -7.75 19.08 13.60
CA ALA A 197 -8.84 18.13 13.81
C ALA A 197 -8.53 16.66 13.46
N LYS A 198 -7.38 16.39 12.83
CA LYS A 198 -6.95 15.04 12.43
C LYS A 198 -5.97 14.42 13.41
N GLN A 199 -5.50 15.16 14.41
CA GLN A 199 -4.49 14.70 15.34
C GLN A 199 -4.92 13.41 16.04
N GLY A 200 -4.06 12.39 15.98
CA GLY A 200 -4.30 11.10 16.62
C GLY A 200 -5.28 10.19 15.88
N LEU A 201 -5.88 10.59 14.76
CA LEU A 201 -6.70 9.69 13.94
C LEU A 201 -5.82 8.64 13.26
N ARG A 202 -6.32 7.39 13.26
CA ARG A 202 -5.65 6.25 12.65
C ARG A 202 -6.27 5.93 11.30
N TYR A 203 -5.43 5.81 10.26
CA TYR A 203 -5.84 5.34 8.94
C TYR A 203 -5.02 4.11 8.56
N LEU A 204 -5.67 3.13 7.95
CA LEU A 204 -5.00 2.06 7.23
C LEU A 204 -4.70 2.53 5.82
N VAL A 205 -3.56 2.08 5.26
CA VAL A 205 -3.13 2.40 3.90
C VAL A 205 -3.12 1.13 3.09
N CYS A 206 -3.84 1.10 1.99
CA CYS A 206 -3.94 -0.07 1.12
C CYS A 206 -2.58 -0.42 0.50
N SER A 207 -2.18 -1.70 0.55
CA SER A 207 -0.96 -2.20 -0.06
C SER A 207 -0.97 -2.10 -1.60
N LEU A 208 -2.17 -2.13 -2.22
CA LEU A 208 -2.33 -2.17 -3.67
C LEU A 208 -2.74 -0.81 -4.26
N CYS A 209 -3.87 -0.24 -3.87
CA CYS A 209 -4.39 0.99 -4.48
C CYS A 209 -4.02 2.28 -3.73
N ALA A 210 -3.27 2.19 -2.62
CA ALA A 210 -2.84 3.29 -1.76
C ALA A 210 -3.98 4.18 -1.20
N SER A 211 -5.25 3.79 -1.31
CA SER A 211 -6.35 4.46 -0.64
C SER A 211 -6.25 4.28 0.88
N GLN A 212 -6.78 5.24 1.65
CA GLN A 212 -6.72 5.22 3.10
C GLN A 212 -8.12 5.21 3.70
N TRP A 213 -8.33 4.44 4.79
CA TRP A 213 -9.59 4.41 5.51
C TRP A 213 -9.37 4.45 7.02
N HIS A 214 -10.29 5.15 7.69
CA HIS A 214 -10.23 5.35 9.13
C HIS A 214 -10.57 4.06 9.88
N VAL A 215 -9.82 3.78 10.94
CA VAL A 215 -10.11 2.72 11.90
C VAL A 215 -9.92 3.25 13.34
N VAL A 216 -10.64 2.66 14.26
CA VAL A 216 -10.44 2.98 15.69
C VAL A 216 -9.06 2.50 16.15
N ARG A 217 -8.48 3.24 17.11
CA ARG A 217 -7.22 2.84 17.75
C ARG A 217 -7.44 1.67 18.69
N VAL A 218 -6.33 0.95 19.00
CA VAL A 218 -6.33 -0.16 19.97
C VAL A 218 -7.34 -1.25 19.60
N LYS A 219 -7.38 -1.59 18.31
CA LYS A 219 -8.16 -2.71 17.78
C LYS A 219 -7.33 -3.38 16.71
N CYS A 220 -7.13 -4.70 16.84
CA CYS A 220 -6.40 -5.48 15.85
C CYS A 220 -7.05 -5.36 14.48
N THR A 221 -6.27 -5.06 13.44
CA THR A 221 -6.77 -4.88 12.07
C THR A 221 -7.12 -6.19 11.37
N ALA A 222 -6.61 -7.33 11.87
CA ALA A 222 -6.89 -8.65 11.30
C ALA A 222 -8.09 -9.33 11.95
N CYS A 223 -8.14 -9.42 13.30
CA CYS A 223 -9.20 -10.17 13.99
C CYS A 223 -10.19 -9.31 14.77
N ALA A 224 -10.07 -7.99 14.69
CA ALA A 224 -10.92 -7.03 15.39
C ALA A 224 -10.90 -7.12 16.94
N SER A 225 -10.00 -7.93 17.54
CA SER A 225 -9.84 -8.00 18.99
C SER A 225 -9.32 -6.67 19.55
N THR A 226 -9.77 -6.34 20.76
CA THR A 226 -9.23 -5.23 21.58
C THR A 226 -8.34 -5.74 22.72
N LYS A 227 -8.14 -7.06 22.80
CA LYS A 227 -7.31 -7.71 23.83
C LYS A 227 -5.98 -8.15 23.23
N GLY A 228 -4.94 -8.22 24.06
CA GLY A 228 -3.62 -8.73 23.65
C GLY A 228 -2.94 -7.90 22.57
N VAL A 229 -3.27 -6.60 22.46
CA VAL A 229 -2.60 -5.68 21.54
C VAL A 229 -1.39 -5.09 22.23
N SER A 230 -0.20 -5.29 21.67
CA SER A 230 1.07 -4.76 22.16
C SER A 230 1.83 -4.03 21.05
N TYR A 231 2.86 -3.25 21.43
CA TYR A 231 3.66 -2.47 20.49
C TYR A 231 5.12 -2.83 20.66
N LEU A 232 5.74 -3.32 19.58
CA LEU A 232 7.16 -3.64 19.52
C LEU A 232 7.88 -2.55 18.70
N PHE A 233 9.10 -2.23 19.11
CA PHE A 233 9.98 -1.27 18.43
C PHE A 233 11.45 -1.64 18.69
N ILE A 234 12.37 -1.08 17.90
CA ILE A 234 13.80 -1.26 18.07
C ILE A 234 14.31 -0.19 19.03
N GLU A 235 14.89 -0.61 20.16
CA GLU A 235 15.51 0.29 21.12
C GLU A 235 16.68 1.06 20.48
N GLY A 236 16.71 2.38 20.65
CA GLY A 236 17.70 3.24 19.97
C GLY A 236 17.39 3.52 18.49
N GLY A 237 16.32 2.92 17.94
CA GLY A 237 15.83 3.21 16.60
C GLY A 237 14.91 4.43 16.54
N THR A 238 14.15 4.56 15.46
CA THR A 238 13.19 5.66 15.32
C THR A 238 11.93 5.44 16.18
N ASP A 239 11.50 6.48 16.89
CA ASP A 239 10.21 6.49 17.61
C ASP A 239 8.99 6.58 16.66
N ALA A 240 9.25 6.86 15.38
CA ALA A 240 8.21 7.10 14.39
C ALA A 240 7.59 5.82 13.84
N VAL A 241 8.22 4.65 14.03
CA VAL A 241 7.72 3.35 13.52
C VAL A 241 7.64 2.34 14.65
N LYS A 242 6.48 1.70 14.79
CA LYS A 242 6.27 0.57 15.72
C LYS A 242 5.48 -0.54 15.04
N ALA A 243 5.62 -1.76 15.51
CA ALA A 243 4.77 -2.88 15.12
C ALA A 243 3.67 -3.06 16.16
N GLU A 244 2.41 -2.92 15.75
CA GLU A 244 1.24 -3.31 16.55
C GLU A 244 1.02 -4.81 16.39
N CYS A 245 1.25 -5.57 17.44
CA CYS A 245 1.13 -7.01 17.48
C CYS A 245 -0.14 -7.43 18.22
N CYS A 246 -0.78 -8.49 17.76
CA CYS A 246 -1.97 -9.06 18.38
C CYS A 246 -1.71 -10.49 18.84
N ASP A 247 -1.80 -10.74 20.14
CA ASP A 247 -1.58 -12.07 20.72
C ASP A 247 -2.71 -13.06 20.40
N GLU A 248 -3.92 -12.58 20.11
CA GLU A 248 -5.07 -13.41 19.78
C GLU A 248 -4.93 -14.11 18.43
N CYS A 249 -4.49 -13.38 17.38
CA CYS A 249 -4.37 -13.94 16.03
C CYS A 249 -2.93 -14.08 15.54
N LYS A 250 -1.95 -13.70 16.38
CA LYS A 250 -0.51 -13.76 16.07
C LYS A 250 -0.14 -13.01 14.78
N THR A 251 -0.78 -11.86 14.55
CA THR A 251 -0.43 -10.99 13.42
C THR A 251 0.07 -9.64 13.90
N TYR A 252 0.78 -8.93 13.02
CA TYR A 252 1.19 -7.55 13.26
C TYR A 252 0.99 -6.65 12.04
N LEU A 253 0.87 -5.35 12.31
CA LEU A 253 0.89 -4.29 11.30
C LEU A 253 1.76 -3.14 11.79
N LYS A 254 2.65 -2.61 10.96
CA LYS A 254 3.43 -1.43 11.34
C LYS A 254 2.55 -0.18 11.43
N ILE A 255 2.86 0.66 12.40
CA ILE A 255 2.24 1.98 12.62
C ILE A 255 3.28 3.05 12.41
N LEU A 256 2.96 4.02 11.57
CA LEU A 256 3.75 5.21 11.31
C LEU A 256 3.16 6.42 12.05
N TYR A 257 3.97 7.08 12.86
CA TYR A 257 3.58 8.23 13.66
C TYR A 257 4.02 9.54 12.99
N LEU A 258 3.14 10.19 12.24
CA LEU A 258 3.46 11.42 11.49
C LEU A 258 3.75 12.63 12.38
N ASP A 259 3.43 12.58 13.67
CA ASP A 259 3.84 13.59 14.64
C ASP A 259 5.33 13.49 14.99
N LYS A 260 5.98 12.39 14.69
CA LYS A 260 7.41 12.16 14.88
C LYS A 260 8.24 12.47 13.63
N ASP A 261 7.75 12.09 12.46
CA ASP A 261 8.31 12.50 11.16
C ASP A 261 7.17 12.67 10.15
N ASN A 262 6.86 13.91 9.80
CA ASN A 262 5.77 14.25 8.87
C ASN A 262 6.11 14.01 7.39
N ARG A 263 7.36 13.63 7.08
CA ARG A 263 7.81 13.29 5.73
C ARG A 263 7.64 11.80 5.40
N MET A 264 7.16 10.99 6.35
CA MET A 264 6.99 9.56 6.15
C MET A 264 6.03 9.26 5.01
N GLU A 265 6.44 8.33 4.14
CA GLU A 265 5.60 7.72 3.11
C GLU A 265 5.37 6.24 3.45
N SER A 266 4.14 5.80 3.35
CA SER A 266 3.67 4.53 3.90
C SER A 266 4.45 3.31 3.44
N THR A 267 4.76 3.20 2.15
CA THR A 267 5.48 2.06 1.57
C THR A 267 7.00 2.20 1.75
N ALA A 268 7.52 3.41 1.66
CA ALA A 268 8.95 3.68 1.76
C ALA A 268 9.49 3.46 3.17
N ASP A 269 8.83 4.05 4.18
CA ASP A 269 9.25 3.92 5.58
C ASP A 269 8.99 2.50 6.10
N ASP A 270 7.96 1.82 5.59
CA ASP A 270 7.77 0.41 5.85
C ASP A 270 8.93 -0.44 5.32
N LEU A 271 9.36 -0.21 4.09
CA LEU A 271 10.49 -0.92 3.48
C LEU A 271 11.81 -0.65 4.22
N ALA A 272 12.08 0.60 4.58
CA ALA A 272 13.31 0.99 5.27
C ALA A 272 13.39 0.48 6.72
N THR A 273 12.31 -0.04 7.28
CA THR A 273 12.27 -0.61 8.64
C THR A 273 12.12 -2.13 8.65
N LEU A 274 12.64 -2.82 7.63
CA LEU A 274 12.57 -4.29 7.49
C LEU A 274 13.19 -5.03 8.68
N ALA A 275 14.21 -4.47 9.33
CA ALA A 275 14.80 -5.07 10.53
C ALA A 275 13.76 -5.26 11.66
N LEU A 276 12.77 -4.35 11.76
CA LEU A 276 11.67 -4.52 12.72
C LEU A 276 10.78 -5.71 12.35
N ASP A 277 10.50 -5.92 11.05
CA ASP A 277 9.71 -7.06 10.59
C ASP A 277 10.39 -8.39 10.97
N MET A 278 11.71 -8.50 10.74
CA MET A 278 12.49 -9.70 11.09
C MET A 278 12.42 -10.01 12.59
N LEU A 279 12.61 -8.99 13.44
CA LEU A 279 12.55 -9.17 14.91
C LEU A 279 11.15 -9.52 15.41
N VAL A 280 10.10 -9.04 14.73
CA VAL A 280 8.71 -9.34 15.07
C VAL A 280 8.32 -10.75 14.62
N ASP A 281 8.81 -11.18 13.45
CA ASP A 281 8.64 -12.54 12.95
C ASP A 281 9.31 -13.59 13.87
N GLU A 282 10.54 -13.32 14.34
CA GLU A 282 11.22 -14.14 15.34
C GLU A 282 10.42 -14.33 16.64
N LYS A 283 9.52 -13.38 16.96
CA LYS A 283 8.57 -13.49 18.09
C LYS A 283 7.29 -14.26 17.74
N GLY A 284 7.17 -14.79 16.54
CA GLY A 284 6.06 -15.61 16.05
C GLY A 284 4.83 -14.81 15.60
N PHE A 285 4.99 -13.54 15.24
CA PHE A 285 3.92 -12.74 14.65
C PHE A 285 4.06 -12.69 13.12
N ARG A 286 2.97 -12.89 12.39
CA ARG A 286 2.91 -12.81 10.93
C ARG A 286 2.37 -11.45 10.49
N ARG A 287 2.90 -10.93 9.40
CA ARG A 287 2.47 -9.67 8.81
C ARG A 287 1.04 -9.75 8.27
N VAL A 288 0.23 -8.70 8.47
CA VAL A 288 -1.16 -8.62 7.97
C VAL A 288 -1.22 -8.43 6.46
N GLY A 289 -0.41 -7.53 5.91
CA GLY A 289 -0.43 -7.23 4.48
C GLY A 289 0.96 -6.96 3.91
N PRO A 290 1.20 -7.24 2.64
CA PRO A 290 2.51 -7.14 2.01
C PRO A 290 2.94 -5.70 1.74
N ASN A 291 4.26 -5.49 1.68
CA ASN A 291 4.85 -4.41 0.90
C ASN A 291 5.16 -4.95 -0.49
N LEU A 292 4.43 -4.50 -1.52
CA LEU A 292 4.57 -5.04 -2.87
C LEU A 292 5.87 -4.65 -3.59
N LEU A 293 6.71 -3.79 -2.99
CA LEU A 293 8.08 -3.53 -3.43
C LEU A 293 9.10 -4.46 -2.76
N LEU A 294 8.67 -5.34 -1.89
CA LEU A 294 9.48 -6.35 -1.22
C LEU A 294 8.92 -7.73 -1.58
N SER A 295 9.79 -8.65 -1.99
CA SER A 295 9.41 -10.06 -2.02
C SER A 295 9.63 -10.65 -0.63
N PRO A 296 8.59 -11.08 0.06
CA PRO A 296 8.79 -11.90 1.26
C PRO A 296 9.42 -13.21 0.80
N GLY A 297 10.65 -13.48 1.26
CA GLY A 297 11.31 -14.75 1.06
C GLY A 297 10.66 -15.86 1.89
#